data_0e5b2eeb53f6909d6ef87c7f1dba6dbe
#
_entry.id   0e5b2eeb53f6909d6ef87c7f1dba6dbe
#
_cell.length_a   1.000
_cell.length_b   1.000
_cell.length_c   1.000
_cell.angle_alpha   90.00
_cell.angle_beta   90.00
_cell.angle_gamma   90.00
#
_symmetry.space_group_name_H-M   'P 1'
#
loop_
_entity.id
_entity.type
_entity.pdbx_description
1 polymer ?
#
loop_
_entity_poly.entity_id
_entity_poly.type
_entity_poly.pdbx_seq_one_letter_code
_entity_poly.pdbx_strand_id
1 'polypeptide(L)'
;MLSFENFSLSYGDSAPVLQDITLSMKEGECLLLTGESGSGKSSLIHAVNGLAYQYYNGKSKGKLLFQGEDLSSLPIYKIALRIATVFQNPKTHFFNINTTRELLFTMENMGLNREEMDRRMEALLSIFPIEKLLGRNIFALSGGEKQILALASAYLSGCPFLVLDEPSSNLDEGSIAVLKTMLQTLKEKGITILVAEHRLYYLMDMIDRVAFLEKGRLCKLFSREDFLALSEENSKAMGLRARSKPKLSLPEWKNAGALRYDKEGRFASFSFGKIYGIVGENGMGKSTFLRKLSGLEKEKGSHFSLYEKELSKKQRLALSAMVMQDVNQQLFGDSVEEEMELGKTGKKRSLKERSEGIIDERGNEQNKLKPHHATKEELLSALGLSALKDRHPMSLSGGQKQRLALAATLYQEAKLFFFDEPTSGMDQKNMLRIARLLKSAIREDRIFFIVSHDYAFLQEVADEVVEICLLNIGGFQSGSNLLNR
;
A
#
# COMPACT_ATOMS: atom_id res chain seq x y z
N MET A 1 -30.62 -4.89 -5.65
CA MET A 1 -29.90 -3.92 -6.49
C MET A 1 -28.83 -4.57 -7.37
N LEU A 2 -27.88 -5.29 -6.82
CA LEU A 2 -26.87 -6.10 -7.54
C LEU A 2 -27.06 -7.57 -7.21
N SER A 3 -26.98 -8.49 -8.21
CA SER A 3 -27.01 -9.94 -7.96
C SER A 3 -26.08 -10.70 -8.88
N PHE A 4 -25.39 -11.69 -8.30
CA PHE A 4 -24.63 -12.72 -8.97
C PHE A 4 -25.41 -14.04 -8.87
N GLU A 5 -25.66 -14.69 -10.00
CA GLU A 5 -26.37 -15.95 -10.10
C GLU A 5 -25.48 -17.01 -10.74
N ASN A 6 -24.90 -17.91 -9.94
CA ASN A 6 -23.94 -18.93 -10.36
C ASN A 6 -22.85 -18.37 -11.28
N PHE A 7 -22.35 -17.18 -10.90
CA PHE A 7 -21.44 -16.39 -11.74
C PHE A 7 -20.02 -16.93 -11.69
N SER A 8 -19.42 -17.13 -12.85
CA SER A 8 -18.02 -17.50 -13.01
C SER A 8 -17.36 -16.59 -14.03
N LEU A 9 -16.07 -16.27 -13.82
CA LEU A 9 -15.30 -15.38 -14.70
C LEU A 9 -13.92 -15.98 -14.97
N SER A 10 -13.49 -15.95 -16.23
CA SER A 10 -12.13 -16.28 -16.67
C SER A 10 -11.59 -15.17 -17.57
N TYR A 11 -10.25 -15.03 -17.60
CA TYR A 11 -9.57 -14.10 -18.51
C TYR A 11 -8.86 -14.90 -19.62
N GLY A 12 -9.22 -14.60 -20.87
CA GLY A 12 -8.76 -15.35 -22.02
C GLY A 12 -9.15 -16.83 -21.91
N ASP A 13 -8.19 -17.72 -22.12
CA ASP A 13 -8.37 -19.18 -22.04
C ASP A 13 -7.84 -19.78 -20.71
N SER A 14 -7.64 -18.94 -19.70
CA SER A 14 -7.17 -19.36 -18.39
C SER A 14 -8.29 -20.02 -17.56
N ALA A 15 -7.89 -20.78 -16.52
CA ALA A 15 -8.84 -21.29 -15.53
C ALA A 15 -9.65 -20.16 -14.90
N PRO A 16 -10.92 -20.43 -14.50
CA PRO A 16 -11.77 -19.41 -13.89
C PRO A 16 -11.14 -18.79 -12.64
N VAL A 17 -11.09 -17.47 -12.61
CA VAL A 17 -10.64 -16.68 -11.45
C VAL A 17 -11.76 -16.46 -10.44
N LEU A 18 -13.02 -16.52 -10.88
CA LEU A 18 -14.21 -16.58 -10.04
C LEU A 18 -15.03 -17.81 -10.43
N GLN A 19 -15.56 -18.53 -9.44
CA GLN A 19 -16.27 -19.79 -9.65
C GLN A 19 -17.55 -19.82 -8.82
N ASP A 20 -18.69 -19.99 -9.50
CA ASP A 20 -20.02 -20.24 -8.92
C ASP A 20 -20.41 -19.24 -7.82
N ILE A 21 -20.13 -17.94 -8.03
CA ILE A 21 -20.48 -16.89 -7.10
C ILE A 21 -22.01 -16.68 -7.15
N THR A 22 -22.67 -16.83 -5.99
CA THR A 22 -24.06 -16.48 -5.79
C THR A 22 -24.15 -15.50 -4.62
N LEU A 23 -24.46 -14.24 -4.92
CA LEU A 23 -24.44 -13.13 -3.98
C LEU A 23 -25.45 -12.07 -4.42
N SER A 24 -26.15 -11.46 -3.49
CA SER A 24 -27.03 -10.33 -3.77
C SER A 24 -26.76 -9.18 -2.82
N MET A 25 -26.95 -7.94 -3.28
CA MET A 25 -26.90 -6.71 -2.48
C MET A 25 -28.19 -5.94 -2.60
N LYS A 26 -28.66 -5.39 -1.47
CA LYS A 26 -29.82 -4.49 -1.38
C LYS A 26 -29.39 -3.04 -1.60
N GLU A 27 -30.36 -2.17 -1.82
CA GLU A 27 -30.11 -0.72 -1.85
C GLU A 27 -29.72 -0.21 -0.46
N GLY A 28 -28.78 0.75 -0.39
CA GLY A 28 -28.26 1.32 0.85
C GLY A 28 -27.35 0.37 1.66
N GLU A 29 -27.11 -0.85 1.17
CA GLU A 29 -26.26 -1.82 1.86
C GLU A 29 -24.78 -1.50 1.68
N CYS A 30 -23.97 -1.68 2.74
CA CYS A 30 -22.52 -1.69 2.69
C CYS A 30 -22.03 -3.13 2.84
N LEU A 31 -21.52 -3.71 1.76
CA LEU A 31 -20.95 -5.05 1.72
C LEU A 31 -19.42 -4.97 1.67
N LEU A 32 -18.77 -5.55 2.67
CA LEU A 32 -17.34 -5.76 2.68
C LEU A 32 -16.97 -7.06 1.96
N LEU A 33 -16.10 -6.96 0.98
CA LEU A 33 -15.47 -8.07 0.28
C LEU A 33 -14.06 -8.29 0.83
N THR A 34 -13.80 -9.43 1.46
CA THR A 34 -12.50 -9.72 2.06
C THR A 34 -12.01 -11.13 1.73
N GLY A 35 -10.75 -11.41 2.02
CA GLY A 35 -10.06 -12.67 1.70
C GLY A 35 -8.59 -12.44 1.38
N GLU A 36 -7.80 -13.51 1.24
CA GLU A 36 -6.37 -13.41 0.90
C GLU A 36 -6.13 -12.68 -0.44
N SER A 37 -4.93 -12.17 -0.65
CA SER A 37 -4.52 -11.62 -1.96
C SER A 37 -4.59 -12.71 -3.02
N GLY A 38 -5.18 -12.38 -4.18
CA GLY A 38 -5.44 -13.36 -5.24
C GLY A 38 -6.70 -14.20 -5.04
N SER A 39 -7.54 -13.94 -4.04
CA SER A 39 -8.82 -14.65 -3.86
C SER A 39 -9.92 -14.28 -4.85
N GLY A 40 -9.68 -13.27 -5.73
CA GLY A 40 -10.64 -12.86 -6.75
C GLY A 40 -11.39 -11.55 -6.47
N LYS A 41 -11.09 -10.82 -5.37
CA LYS A 41 -11.78 -9.56 -5.01
C LYS A 41 -11.78 -8.52 -6.12
N SER A 42 -10.60 -8.16 -6.64
CA SER A 42 -10.49 -7.18 -7.73
C SER A 42 -11.13 -7.68 -9.02
N SER A 43 -11.11 -9.01 -9.30
CA SER A 43 -11.81 -9.58 -10.45
C SER A 43 -13.32 -9.47 -10.31
N LEU A 44 -13.87 -9.62 -9.10
CA LEU A 44 -15.29 -9.39 -8.83
C LEU A 44 -15.64 -7.92 -9.03
N ILE A 45 -14.81 -7.00 -8.53
CA ILE A 45 -14.96 -5.55 -8.77
C ILE A 45 -14.90 -5.23 -10.27
N HIS A 46 -13.93 -5.81 -11.00
CA HIS A 46 -13.83 -5.60 -12.45
C HIS A 46 -15.04 -6.14 -13.22
N ALA A 47 -15.68 -7.20 -12.74
CA ALA A 47 -16.94 -7.65 -13.33
C ALA A 47 -18.07 -6.63 -13.09
N VAL A 48 -18.18 -6.10 -11.87
CA VAL A 48 -19.23 -5.12 -11.50
C VAL A 48 -19.09 -3.80 -12.26
N ASN A 49 -17.86 -3.30 -12.44
CA ASN A 49 -17.63 -2.03 -13.14
C ASN A 49 -17.44 -2.19 -14.67
N GLY A 50 -17.58 -3.41 -15.20
CA GLY A 50 -17.52 -3.71 -16.63
C GLY A 50 -16.11 -3.87 -17.22
N LEU A 51 -15.05 -3.55 -16.47
CA LEU A 51 -13.67 -3.65 -16.95
C LEU A 51 -13.27 -5.08 -17.30
N ALA A 52 -13.81 -6.08 -16.59
CA ALA A 52 -13.52 -7.47 -16.87
C ALA A 52 -13.83 -7.84 -18.33
N TYR A 53 -14.92 -7.35 -18.85
CA TYR A 53 -15.40 -7.71 -20.19
C TYR A 53 -14.74 -6.90 -21.30
N GLN A 54 -14.66 -5.59 -21.12
CA GLN A 54 -14.28 -4.67 -22.20
C GLN A 54 -12.79 -4.35 -22.24
N TYR A 55 -12.09 -4.53 -21.11
CA TYR A 55 -10.69 -4.20 -21.01
C TYR A 55 -9.79 -5.43 -20.83
N TYR A 56 -10.23 -6.41 -20.02
CA TYR A 56 -9.43 -7.58 -19.69
C TYR A 56 -9.82 -8.85 -20.46
N ASN A 57 -10.68 -8.74 -21.49
CA ASN A 57 -11.14 -9.87 -22.31
C ASN A 57 -11.72 -11.03 -21.47
N GLY A 58 -12.52 -10.66 -20.47
CA GLY A 58 -13.17 -11.59 -19.56
C GLY A 58 -14.34 -12.33 -20.21
N LYS A 59 -14.42 -13.63 -19.96
CA LYS A 59 -15.53 -14.51 -20.37
C LYS A 59 -16.27 -14.95 -19.11
N SER A 60 -17.58 -14.69 -19.04
CA SER A 60 -18.41 -15.07 -17.88
C SER A 60 -19.37 -16.21 -18.22
N LYS A 61 -19.77 -16.95 -17.16
CA LYS A 61 -20.90 -17.89 -17.15
C LYS A 61 -21.80 -17.49 -15.98
N GLY A 62 -23.09 -17.83 -16.05
CA GLY A 62 -24.09 -17.35 -15.09
C GLY A 62 -24.49 -15.92 -15.40
N LYS A 63 -25.03 -15.19 -14.42
CA LYS A 63 -25.51 -13.83 -14.61
C LYS A 63 -24.94 -12.88 -13.56
N LEU A 64 -24.68 -11.66 -13.98
CA LEU A 64 -24.39 -10.52 -13.11
C LEU A 64 -25.35 -9.39 -13.45
N LEU A 65 -26.36 -9.22 -12.59
CA LEU A 65 -27.46 -8.30 -12.81
C LEU A 65 -27.34 -7.06 -11.92
N PHE A 66 -27.52 -5.90 -12.51
CA PHE A 66 -27.68 -4.63 -11.80
C PHE A 66 -29.04 -4.04 -12.14
N GLN A 67 -29.92 -3.90 -11.15
CA GLN A 67 -31.31 -3.48 -11.32
C GLN A 67 -32.07 -4.31 -12.38
N GLY A 68 -31.75 -5.60 -12.48
CA GLY A 68 -32.37 -6.54 -13.43
C GLY A 68 -31.70 -6.59 -14.80
N GLU A 69 -30.77 -5.71 -15.13
CA GLU A 69 -30.03 -5.73 -16.41
C GLU A 69 -28.69 -6.46 -16.26
N ASP A 70 -28.31 -7.26 -17.23
CA ASP A 70 -27.05 -7.99 -17.26
C ASP A 70 -25.88 -7.05 -17.60
N LEU A 71 -24.99 -6.82 -16.63
CA LEU A 71 -23.83 -5.95 -16.80
C LEU A 71 -22.85 -6.44 -17.88
N SER A 72 -22.78 -7.75 -18.13
CA SER A 72 -21.87 -8.31 -19.13
C SER A 72 -22.19 -7.86 -20.56
N SER A 73 -23.45 -7.49 -20.81
CA SER A 73 -23.95 -7.04 -22.12
C SER A 73 -23.91 -5.52 -22.31
N LEU A 74 -23.68 -4.76 -21.22
CA LEU A 74 -23.74 -3.30 -21.27
C LEU A 74 -22.38 -2.71 -21.66
N PRO A 75 -22.35 -1.67 -22.51
CA PRO A 75 -21.13 -0.91 -22.75
C PRO A 75 -20.70 -0.15 -21.48
N ILE A 76 -19.39 0.00 -21.28
CA ILE A 76 -18.79 0.54 -20.04
C ILE A 76 -19.34 1.93 -19.66
N TYR A 77 -19.63 2.79 -20.64
CA TYR A 77 -20.16 4.12 -20.35
C TYR A 77 -21.56 4.07 -19.71
N LYS A 78 -22.40 3.08 -20.05
CA LYS A 78 -23.71 2.87 -19.39
C LYS A 78 -23.56 2.36 -17.97
N ILE A 79 -22.56 1.52 -17.72
CA ILE A 79 -22.23 1.04 -16.38
C ILE A 79 -21.71 2.22 -15.54
N ALA A 80 -20.80 3.04 -16.07
CA ALA A 80 -20.21 4.19 -15.39
C ALA A 80 -21.21 5.28 -15.00
N LEU A 81 -22.36 5.38 -15.67
CA LEU A 81 -23.46 6.27 -15.29
C LEU A 81 -24.27 5.77 -14.07
N ARG A 82 -24.08 4.53 -13.64
CA ARG A 82 -24.84 3.88 -12.57
C ARG A 82 -23.98 3.40 -11.40
N ILE A 83 -22.72 3.09 -11.68
CA ILE A 83 -21.76 2.51 -10.76
C ILE A 83 -20.49 3.35 -10.79
N ALA A 84 -20.24 4.09 -9.72
CA ALA A 84 -18.98 4.81 -9.55
C ALA A 84 -17.91 3.88 -8.94
N THR A 85 -16.68 3.98 -9.42
CA THR A 85 -15.58 3.15 -8.95
C THR A 85 -14.42 4.00 -8.44
N VAL A 86 -13.89 3.67 -7.26
CA VAL A 86 -12.63 4.21 -6.72
C VAL A 86 -11.61 3.07 -6.69
N PHE A 87 -10.55 3.19 -7.50
CA PHE A 87 -9.51 2.16 -7.63
C PHE A 87 -8.45 2.27 -6.53
N GLN A 88 -7.72 1.19 -6.33
CA GLN A 88 -6.61 1.10 -5.38
C GLN A 88 -5.53 2.16 -5.61
N ASN A 89 -5.21 2.44 -6.87
CA ASN A 89 -4.25 3.49 -7.23
C ASN A 89 -4.97 4.75 -7.72
N PRO A 90 -5.08 5.81 -6.90
CA PRO A 90 -5.79 7.01 -7.29
C PRO A 90 -5.12 7.77 -8.44
N LYS A 91 -3.84 7.52 -8.73
CA LYS A 91 -3.13 8.17 -9.85
C LYS A 91 -3.73 7.83 -11.22
N THR A 92 -4.41 6.69 -11.33
CA THR A 92 -5.04 6.24 -12.58
C THR A 92 -6.42 6.84 -12.82
N HIS A 93 -6.95 7.61 -11.86
CA HIS A 93 -8.26 8.25 -11.95
C HIS A 93 -8.23 9.61 -12.65
N PHE A 94 -7.11 10.35 -12.57
CA PHE A 94 -7.09 11.78 -12.86
C PHE A 94 -6.72 12.08 -14.30
N PHE A 95 -7.51 12.94 -14.92
CA PHE A 95 -7.33 13.45 -16.27
C PHE A 95 -6.86 14.90 -16.30
N ASN A 96 -7.12 15.66 -15.24
CA ASN A 96 -6.76 17.07 -15.12
C ASN A 96 -5.57 17.27 -14.19
N ILE A 97 -4.86 18.39 -14.37
CA ILE A 97 -3.78 18.80 -13.46
C ILE A 97 -4.35 19.54 -12.25
N ASN A 98 -5.47 20.24 -12.42
CA ASN A 98 -6.11 21.04 -11.38
C ASN A 98 -7.25 20.26 -10.72
N THR A 99 -7.25 20.21 -9.39
CA THR A 99 -8.21 19.47 -8.58
C THR A 99 -9.66 19.89 -8.79
N THR A 100 -9.94 21.20 -8.89
CA THR A 100 -11.30 21.69 -9.12
C THR A 100 -11.81 21.27 -10.50
N ARG A 101 -10.96 21.37 -11.53
CA ARG A 101 -11.32 20.91 -12.88
C ARG A 101 -11.54 19.40 -12.92
N GLU A 102 -10.79 18.63 -12.15
CA GLU A 102 -10.98 17.17 -12.03
C GLU A 102 -12.34 16.83 -11.43
N LEU A 103 -12.77 17.55 -10.40
CA LEU A 103 -14.09 17.36 -9.80
C LEU A 103 -15.23 17.72 -10.79
N LEU A 104 -15.06 18.78 -11.57
CA LEU A 104 -16.04 19.20 -12.59
C LEU A 104 -16.07 18.24 -13.77
N PHE A 105 -14.93 17.63 -14.13
CA PHE A 105 -14.76 16.82 -15.33
C PHE A 105 -15.79 15.67 -15.44
N THR A 106 -16.07 14.98 -14.34
CA THR A 106 -17.09 13.91 -14.31
C THR A 106 -18.47 14.44 -14.70
N MET A 107 -18.86 15.58 -14.16
CA MET A 107 -20.16 16.20 -14.40
C MET A 107 -20.26 16.79 -15.81
N GLU A 108 -19.18 17.38 -16.33
CA GLU A 108 -19.06 17.85 -17.70
C GLU A 108 -19.25 16.69 -18.71
N ASN A 109 -18.60 15.55 -18.47
CA ASN A 109 -18.75 14.36 -19.29
C ASN A 109 -20.18 13.77 -19.27
N MET A 110 -20.91 14.01 -18.18
CA MET A 110 -22.32 13.62 -18.08
C MET A 110 -23.26 14.61 -18.75
N GLY A 111 -22.74 15.73 -19.27
CA GLY A 111 -23.52 16.76 -19.95
C GLY A 111 -24.39 17.59 -18.99
N LEU A 112 -24.03 17.69 -17.70
CA LEU A 112 -24.78 18.50 -16.74
C LEU A 112 -24.63 19.98 -17.05
N ASN A 113 -25.71 20.75 -16.86
CA ASN A 113 -25.66 22.19 -16.96
C ASN A 113 -24.93 22.80 -15.74
N ARG A 114 -24.52 24.06 -15.86
CA ARG A 114 -23.72 24.74 -14.84
C ARG A 114 -24.44 24.84 -13.49
N GLU A 115 -25.71 25.13 -13.50
CA GLU A 115 -26.50 25.27 -12.28
C GLU A 115 -26.53 23.96 -11.46
N GLU A 116 -26.71 22.83 -12.14
CA GLU A 116 -26.66 21.49 -11.49
C GLU A 116 -25.23 21.15 -11.01
N MET A 117 -24.20 21.51 -11.78
CA MET A 117 -22.81 21.31 -11.34
C MET A 117 -22.49 22.12 -10.09
N ASP A 118 -22.87 23.40 -10.06
CA ASP A 118 -22.66 24.29 -8.91
C ASP A 118 -23.41 23.75 -7.67
N ARG A 119 -24.66 23.30 -7.82
CA ARG A 119 -25.46 22.68 -6.76
C ARG A 119 -24.79 21.42 -6.19
N ARG A 120 -24.26 20.56 -7.05
CA ARG A 120 -23.55 19.32 -6.61
C ARG A 120 -22.22 19.65 -5.93
N MET A 121 -21.49 20.64 -6.42
CA MET A 121 -20.28 21.11 -5.76
C MET A 121 -20.55 21.68 -4.37
N GLU A 122 -21.58 22.51 -4.20
CA GLU A 122 -22.01 23.00 -2.88
C GLU A 122 -22.38 21.86 -1.94
N ALA A 123 -23.17 20.89 -2.42
CA ALA A 123 -23.52 19.69 -1.65
C ALA A 123 -22.28 18.87 -1.26
N LEU A 124 -21.30 18.72 -2.16
CA LEU A 124 -20.03 18.03 -1.86
C LEU A 124 -19.28 18.75 -0.74
N LEU A 125 -19.10 20.06 -0.85
CA LEU A 125 -18.36 20.88 0.12
C LEU A 125 -19.03 20.93 1.50
N SER A 126 -20.36 20.84 1.54
CA SER A 126 -21.10 20.75 2.82
C SER A 126 -20.90 19.43 3.57
N ILE A 127 -20.44 18.36 2.85
CA ILE A 127 -20.32 17.01 3.40
C ILE A 127 -18.84 16.66 3.67
N PHE A 128 -17.94 17.07 2.77
CA PHE A 128 -16.56 16.64 2.78
C PHE A 128 -15.60 17.83 3.00
N PRO A 129 -14.61 17.70 3.91
CA PRO A 129 -13.68 18.78 4.22
C PRO A 129 -12.56 18.88 3.16
N ILE A 130 -12.93 19.16 1.91
CA ILE A 130 -12.00 19.20 0.77
C ILE A 130 -11.71 20.59 0.24
N GLU A 131 -12.19 21.66 0.87
CA GLU A 131 -11.98 23.05 0.43
C GLU A 131 -10.50 23.37 0.23
N LYS A 132 -9.64 22.85 1.12
CA LYS A 132 -8.18 23.04 1.04
C LYS A 132 -7.53 22.34 -0.15
N LEU A 133 -8.24 21.42 -0.78
CA LEU A 133 -7.76 20.70 -1.97
C LEU A 133 -8.10 21.44 -3.27
N LEU A 134 -9.09 22.36 -3.25
CA LEU A 134 -9.53 23.07 -4.45
C LEU A 134 -8.43 23.95 -5.03
N GLY A 135 -8.38 24.04 -6.34
CA GLY A 135 -7.43 24.89 -7.08
C GLY A 135 -5.98 24.39 -7.08
N ARG A 136 -5.68 23.27 -6.42
CA ARG A 136 -4.31 22.74 -6.29
C ARG A 136 -3.90 21.90 -7.51
N ASN A 137 -2.59 21.74 -7.66
CA ASN A 137 -2.03 20.81 -8.62
C ASN A 137 -2.11 19.38 -8.06
N ILE A 138 -2.74 18.45 -8.79
CA ILE A 138 -2.93 17.04 -8.39
C ILE A 138 -1.59 16.32 -8.13
N PHE A 139 -0.54 16.65 -8.88
CA PHE A 139 0.77 16.04 -8.66
C PHE A 139 1.41 16.46 -7.33
N ALA A 140 1.01 17.59 -6.78
CA ALA A 140 1.47 18.08 -5.48
C ALA A 140 0.69 17.49 -4.29
N LEU A 141 -0.41 16.75 -4.54
CA LEU A 141 -1.20 16.11 -3.50
C LEU A 141 -0.49 14.87 -2.94
N SER A 142 -0.65 14.64 -1.65
CA SER A 142 -0.31 13.36 -1.00
C SER A 142 -1.18 12.20 -1.52
N GLY A 143 -0.77 10.96 -1.24
CA GLY A 143 -1.58 9.79 -1.59
C GLY A 143 -2.97 9.81 -0.97
N GLY A 144 -3.07 10.22 0.30
CA GLY A 144 -4.35 10.37 1.01
C GLY A 144 -5.25 11.45 0.41
N GLU A 145 -4.70 12.63 0.12
CA GLU A 145 -5.46 13.71 -0.53
C GLU A 145 -5.97 13.29 -1.92
N LYS A 146 -5.19 12.52 -2.67
CA LYS A 146 -5.62 11.94 -3.96
C LYS A 146 -6.77 10.95 -3.80
N GLN A 147 -6.73 10.09 -2.79
CA GLN A 147 -7.80 9.13 -2.54
C GLN A 147 -9.11 9.83 -2.14
N ILE A 148 -9.02 10.83 -1.29
CA ILE A 148 -10.16 11.69 -0.90
C ILE A 148 -10.73 12.40 -2.12
N LEU A 149 -9.88 12.96 -3.00
CA LEU A 149 -10.30 13.60 -4.24
C LEU A 149 -11.00 12.62 -5.20
N ALA A 150 -10.49 11.37 -5.34
CA ALA A 150 -11.10 10.34 -6.16
C ALA A 150 -12.49 9.95 -5.64
N LEU A 151 -12.65 9.82 -4.31
CA LEU A 151 -13.94 9.54 -3.69
C LEU A 151 -14.92 10.72 -3.89
N ALA A 152 -14.44 11.95 -3.76
CA ALA A 152 -15.24 13.15 -4.01
C ALA A 152 -15.71 13.22 -5.48
N SER A 153 -14.84 12.91 -6.44
CA SER A 153 -15.20 12.82 -7.86
C SER A 153 -16.25 11.72 -8.12
N ALA A 154 -16.08 10.56 -7.47
CA ALA A 154 -17.08 9.48 -7.55
C ALA A 154 -18.46 9.89 -6.99
N TYR A 155 -18.49 10.65 -5.88
CA TYR A 155 -19.74 11.18 -5.33
C TYR A 155 -20.44 12.15 -6.28
N LEU A 156 -19.69 13.04 -6.94
CA LEU A 156 -20.23 14.02 -7.90
C LEU A 156 -20.89 13.38 -9.13
N SER A 157 -20.55 12.13 -9.45
CA SER A 157 -21.25 11.39 -10.51
C SER A 157 -22.73 11.19 -10.20
N GLY A 158 -23.12 11.21 -8.92
CA GLY A 158 -24.50 10.97 -8.49
C GLY A 158 -24.93 9.50 -8.64
N CYS A 159 -23.99 8.57 -8.82
CA CYS A 159 -24.29 7.15 -8.93
C CYS A 159 -24.82 6.58 -7.60
N PRO A 160 -25.88 5.77 -7.62
CA PRO A 160 -26.44 5.19 -6.42
C PRO A 160 -25.62 4.00 -5.87
N PHE A 161 -24.62 3.55 -6.62
CA PHE A 161 -23.77 2.43 -6.28
C PHE A 161 -22.29 2.80 -6.38
N LEU A 162 -21.56 2.61 -5.29
CA LEU A 162 -20.14 2.91 -5.17
C LEU A 162 -19.33 1.63 -4.97
N VAL A 163 -18.30 1.45 -5.78
CA VAL A 163 -17.34 0.35 -5.70
C VAL A 163 -15.99 0.89 -5.28
N LEU A 164 -15.38 0.28 -4.26
CA LEU A 164 -14.08 0.69 -3.73
C LEU A 164 -13.13 -0.50 -3.71
N ASP A 165 -11.98 -0.37 -4.36
CA ASP A 165 -10.92 -1.40 -4.34
C ASP A 165 -9.75 -0.92 -3.50
N GLU A 166 -9.61 -1.49 -2.29
CA GLU A 166 -8.57 -1.20 -1.29
C GLU A 166 -8.33 0.31 -1.05
N PRO A 167 -9.39 1.09 -0.72
CA PRO A 167 -9.30 2.55 -0.67
C PRO A 167 -8.36 3.07 0.43
N SER A 168 -8.00 2.23 1.42
CA SER A 168 -7.12 2.64 2.53
C SER A 168 -5.65 2.27 2.35
N SER A 169 -5.24 1.67 1.22
CA SER A 169 -3.94 1.01 1.05
C SER A 169 -2.72 1.91 1.31
N ASN A 170 -2.79 3.20 0.97
CA ASN A 170 -1.68 4.16 1.11
C ASN A 170 -2.01 5.32 2.04
N LEU A 171 -2.99 5.15 2.94
CA LEU A 171 -3.46 6.20 3.83
C LEU A 171 -2.80 6.13 5.20
N ASP A 172 -2.46 7.30 5.74
CA ASP A 172 -2.17 7.47 7.16
C ASP A 172 -3.46 7.45 7.98
N GLU A 173 -3.32 7.39 9.30
CA GLU A 173 -4.46 7.30 10.22
C GLU A 173 -5.40 8.51 10.11
N GLY A 174 -4.86 9.72 9.90
CA GLY A 174 -5.67 10.92 9.71
C GLY A 174 -6.52 10.83 8.45
N SER A 175 -5.93 10.43 7.33
CA SER A 175 -6.63 10.22 6.06
C SER A 175 -7.66 9.08 6.14
N ILE A 176 -7.38 8.01 6.89
CA ILE A 176 -8.35 6.92 7.14
C ILE A 176 -9.55 7.43 7.92
N ALA A 177 -9.33 8.28 8.93
CA ALA A 177 -10.45 8.86 9.69
C ALA A 177 -11.36 9.71 8.79
N VAL A 178 -10.77 10.52 7.91
CA VAL A 178 -11.53 11.30 6.90
C VAL A 178 -12.28 10.36 5.95
N LEU A 179 -11.61 9.35 5.39
CA LEU A 179 -12.24 8.35 4.51
C LEU A 179 -13.43 7.65 5.20
N LYS A 180 -13.26 7.22 6.46
CA LYS A 180 -14.32 6.61 7.26
C LYS A 180 -15.53 7.53 7.35
N THR A 181 -15.32 8.79 7.75
CA THR A 181 -16.41 9.78 7.87
C THR A 181 -17.13 9.99 6.54
N MET A 182 -16.39 10.13 5.44
CA MET A 182 -16.98 10.27 4.11
C MET A 182 -17.85 9.07 3.74
N LEU A 183 -17.35 7.84 3.94
CA LEU A 183 -18.10 6.62 3.61
C LEU A 183 -19.35 6.45 4.49
N GLN A 184 -19.27 6.80 5.78
CA GLN A 184 -20.43 6.79 6.69
C GLN A 184 -21.50 7.77 6.19
N THR A 185 -21.13 8.99 5.85
CA THR A 185 -22.04 10.00 5.31
C THR A 185 -22.69 9.53 4.00
N LEU A 186 -21.93 8.88 3.11
CA LEU A 186 -22.47 8.35 1.85
C LEU A 186 -23.50 7.23 2.12
N LYS A 187 -23.21 6.34 3.07
CA LYS A 187 -24.14 5.28 3.46
C LYS A 187 -25.42 5.86 4.07
N GLU A 188 -25.32 6.85 4.96
CA GLU A 188 -26.48 7.56 5.56
C GLU A 188 -27.36 8.24 4.50
N LYS A 189 -26.77 8.65 3.37
CA LYS A 189 -27.50 9.16 2.19
C LYS A 189 -28.11 8.08 1.30
N GLY A 190 -28.02 6.80 1.69
CA GLY A 190 -28.60 5.68 0.98
C GLY A 190 -27.76 5.15 -0.20
N ILE A 191 -26.52 5.57 -0.33
CA ILE A 191 -25.62 5.04 -1.37
C ILE A 191 -25.24 3.61 -1.01
N THR A 192 -25.38 2.71 -1.97
CA THR A 192 -24.98 1.30 -1.82
C THR A 192 -23.47 1.19 -2.03
N ILE A 193 -22.78 0.50 -1.12
CA ILE A 193 -21.31 0.47 -1.11
C ILE A 193 -20.82 -0.99 -1.18
N LEU A 194 -20.03 -1.31 -2.22
CA LEU A 194 -19.23 -2.52 -2.30
C LEU A 194 -17.77 -2.17 -2.07
N VAL A 195 -17.17 -2.61 -0.97
CA VAL A 195 -15.78 -2.30 -0.66
C VAL A 195 -14.95 -3.57 -0.51
N ALA A 196 -13.90 -3.72 -1.33
CA ALA A 196 -12.87 -4.73 -1.13
C ALA A 196 -11.76 -4.13 -0.26
N GLU A 197 -11.44 -4.79 0.86
CA GLU A 197 -10.49 -4.21 1.80
C GLU A 197 -9.78 -5.30 2.63
N HIS A 198 -8.50 -5.01 2.97
CA HIS A 198 -7.71 -5.79 3.91
C HIS A 198 -7.65 -5.13 5.29
N ARG A 199 -7.62 -3.81 5.36
CA ARG A 199 -7.60 -3.04 6.60
C ARG A 199 -9.02 -2.84 7.11
N LEU A 200 -9.47 -3.69 8.05
CA LEU A 200 -10.88 -3.84 8.38
C LEU A 200 -11.41 -2.84 9.40
N TYR A 201 -10.60 -2.46 10.39
CA TYR A 201 -11.04 -1.78 11.62
C TYR A 201 -11.88 -0.52 11.41
N TYR A 202 -11.61 0.26 10.37
CA TYR A 202 -12.31 1.52 10.13
C TYR A 202 -13.71 1.34 9.51
N LEU A 203 -13.99 0.14 8.99
CA LEU A 203 -15.28 -0.21 8.36
C LEU A 203 -16.27 -0.86 9.32
N MET A 204 -15.83 -1.33 10.49
CA MET A 204 -16.63 -2.19 11.37
C MET A 204 -17.95 -1.58 11.84
N ASP A 205 -18.03 -0.24 11.92
CA ASP A 205 -19.24 0.45 12.34
C ASP A 205 -20.28 0.61 11.22
N MET A 206 -19.84 0.48 9.95
CA MET A 206 -20.68 0.82 8.80
C MET A 206 -21.08 -0.37 7.91
N ILE A 207 -20.38 -1.50 7.99
CA ILE A 207 -20.70 -2.68 7.18
C ILE A 207 -22.02 -3.33 7.64
N ASP A 208 -22.77 -3.90 6.71
CA ASP A 208 -23.97 -4.69 7.00
C ASP A 208 -23.69 -6.18 6.88
N ARG A 209 -22.92 -6.58 5.86
CA ARG A 209 -22.51 -7.97 5.66
C ARG A 209 -21.04 -8.03 5.19
N VAL A 210 -20.45 -9.21 5.34
CA VAL A 210 -19.09 -9.50 4.90
C VAL A 210 -19.09 -10.75 4.02
N ALA A 211 -18.63 -10.60 2.78
CA ALA A 211 -18.42 -11.68 1.85
C ALA A 211 -16.93 -12.12 1.89
N PHE A 212 -16.68 -13.33 2.35
CA PHE A 212 -15.35 -13.91 2.42
C PHE A 212 -15.06 -14.76 1.18
N LEU A 213 -14.07 -14.33 0.39
CA LEU A 213 -13.61 -15.01 -0.81
C LEU A 213 -12.33 -15.80 -0.56
N GLU A 214 -12.31 -17.02 -1.06
CA GLU A 214 -11.12 -17.87 -1.10
C GLU A 214 -11.03 -18.57 -2.44
N LYS A 215 -9.87 -18.49 -3.11
CA LYS A 215 -9.59 -19.15 -4.40
C LYS A 215 -10.69 -18.99 -5.46
N GLY A 216 -11.25 -17.79 -5.56
CA GLY A 216 -12.29 -17.47 -6.54
C GLY A 216 -13.71 -17.90 -6.16
N ARG A 217 -13.92 -18.42 -4.94
CA ARG A 217 -15.24 -18.84 -4.47
C ARG A 217 -15.72 -17.99 -3.30
N LEU A 218 -17.01 -17.74 -3.21
CA LEU A 218 -17.64 -17.18 -2.02
C LEU A 218 -17.78 -18.31 -0.97
N CYS A 219 -16.85 -18.36 -0.02
CA CYS A 219 -16.83 -19.40 0.99
C CYS A 219 -17.81 -19.15 2.13
N LYS A 220 -17.99 -17.88 2.51
CA LYS A 220 -18.89 -17.50 3.58
C LYS A 220 -19.43 -16.08 3.41
N LEU A 221 -20.69 -15.92 3.74
CA LEU A 221 -21.36 -14.62 3.84
C LEU A 221 -21.79 -14.43 5.30
N PHE A 222 -21.20 -13.46 5.98
CA PHE A 222 -21.49 -13.17 7.38
C PHE A 222 -22.47 -12.01 7.49
N SER A 223 -23.34 -12.03 8.49
CA SER A 223 -23.91 -10.82 9.04
C SER A 223 -22.84 -9.99 9.73
N ARG A 224 -23.09 -8.73 10.01
CA ARG A 224 -22.19 -7.89 10.81
C ARG A 224 -21.93 -8.51 12.17
N GLU A 225 -22.99 -8.97 12.84
CA GLU A 225 -22.94 -9.55 14.18
C GLU A 225 -22.06 -10.81 14.20
N ASP A 226 -22.29 -11.73 13.26
CA ASP A 226 -21.49 -12.97 13.14
C ASP A 226 -20.03 -12.67 12.87
N PHE A 227 -19.75 -11.66 12.03
CA PHE A 227 -18.38 -11.28 11.72
C PHE A 227 -17.66 -10.66 12.93
N LEU A 228 -18.34 -9.82 13.68
CA LEU A 228 -17.80 -9.22 14.91
C LEU A 228 -17.62 -10.25 16.03
N ALA A 229 -18.45 -11.30 16.06
CA ALA A 229 -18.36 -12.40 17.02
C ALA A 229 -17.25 -13.43 16.71
N LEU A 230 -16.57 -13.35 15.54
CA LEU A 230 -15.46 -14.25 15.24
C LEU A 230 -14.37 -14.13 16.32
N SER A 231 -13.83 -15.27 16.76
CA SER A 231 -12.65 -15.26 17.62
C SER A 231 -11.42 -14.72 16.87
N GLU A 232 -10.42 -14.22 17.60
CA GLU A 232 -9.15 -13.80 16.99
C GLU A 232 -8.45 -14.94 16.27
N GLU A 233 -8.54 -16.16 16.84
CA GLU A 233 -7.96 -17.36 16.26
C GLU A 233 -8.60 -17.69 14.89
N ASN A 234 -9.93 -17.67 14.80
CA ASN A 234 -10.64 -17.90 13.54
C ASN A 234 -10.35 -16.78 12.53
N SER A 235 -10.27 -15.51 12.96
CA SER A 235 -9.88 -14.40 12.08
C SER A 235 -8.47 -14.60 11.50
N LYS A 236 -7.51 -15.01 12.34
CA LYS A 236 -6.13 -15.30 11.91
C LYS A 236 -6.06 -16.51 10.97
N ALA A 237 -6.82 -17.56 11.25
CA ALA A 237 -6.91 -18.75 10.38
C ALA A 237 -7.46 -18.40 8.99
N MET A 238 -8.39 -17.45 8.90
CA MET A 238 -8.94 -16.92 7.65
C MET A 238 -8.00 -15.90 6.97
N GLY A 239 -6.84 -15.60 7.52
CA GLY A 239 -5.91 -14.60 6.97
C GLY A 239 -6.42 -13.16 7.06
N LEU A 240 -7.38 -12.87 7.94
CA LEU A 240 -7.97 -11.54 8.11
C LEU A 240 -7.08 -10.66 9.00
N ARG A 241 -6.97 -9.40 8.66
CA ARG A 241 -6.35 -8.38 9.52
C ARG A 241 -7.23 -8.05 10.73
N ALA A 242 -6.61 -7.38 11.71
CA ALA A 242 -7.32 -6.98 12.95
C ALA A 242 -8.57 -6.14 12.64
N ARG A 243 -9.65 -6.44 13.36
CA ARG A 243 -10.94 -5.72 13.33
C ARG A 243 -10.96 -4.51 14.26
N SER A 244 -10.01 -4.43 15.18
CA SER A 244 -9.74 -3.28 16.05
C SER A 244 -8.50 -2.54 15.57
N LYS A 245 -8.46 -1.23 15.85
CA LYS A 245 -7.28 -0.40 15.51
C LYS A 245 -6.06 -0.94 16.25
N PRO A 246 -4.97 -1.30 15.54
CA PRO A 246 -3.74 -1.76 16.17
C PRO A 246 -3.10 -0.62 16.95
N LYS A 247 -2.66 -0.90 18.16
CA LYS A 247 -1.86 0.03 18.98
C LYS A 247 -0.39 -0.27 18.74
N LEU A 248 0.39 0.78 18.54
CA LEU A 248 1.84 0.67 18.45
C LEU A 248 2.40 0.74 19.88
N SER A 249 3.00 -0.35 20.33
CA SER A 249 3.58 -0.50 21.68
C SER A 249 5.02 -0.99 21.58
N LEU A 250 5.84 -0.25 20.82
CA LEU A 250 7.26 -0.52 20.67
C LEU A 250 8.08 0.44 21.51
N PRO A 251 9.33 0.01 21.92
CA PRO A 251 10.26 0.91 22.55
C PRO A 251 10.53 2.15 21.71
N GLU A 252 10.59 3.30 22.38
CA GLU A 252 11.01 4.53 21.73
C GLU A 252 12.49 4.44 21.34
N TRP A 253 12.83 5.14 20.28
CA TRP A 253 14.19 5.24 19.78
C TRP A 253 15.14 5.88 20.78
N LYS A 254 16.25 5.20 21.07
CA LYS A 254 17.22 5.62 22.11
C LYS A 254 18.25 6.64 21.63
N ASN A 255 18.22 7.06 20.38
CA ASN A 255 19.18 7.99 19.77
C ASN A 255 20.67 7.63 20.07
N ALA A 256 21.00 6.37 19.88
CA ALA A 256 22.35 5.85 20.10
C ALA A 256 22.79 4.94 18.94
N GLY A 257 24.07 4.96 18.59
CA GLY A 257 24.62 4.04 17.60
C GLY A 257 25.72 4.62 16.74
N ALA A 258 26.26 3.76 15.88
CA ALA A 258 27.42 4.05 15.04
C ALA A 258 27.09 4.86 13.77
N LEU A 259 25.86 4.73 13.23
CA LEU A 259 25.41 5.56 12.12
C LEU A 259 24.81 6.84 12.68
N ARG A 260 25.38 7.98 12.31
CA ARG A 260 24.93 9.30 12.77
C ARG A 260 24.56 10.19 11.59
N TYR A 261 23.41 10.82 11.70
CA TYR A 261 22.95 11.92 10.87
C TYR A 261 22.94 13.20 11.72
N ASP A 262 23.58 14.25 11.25
CA ASP A 262 23.62 15.55 11.91
C ASP A 262 23.12 16.63 10.94
N LYS A 263 22.29 17.52 11.44
CA LYS A 263 21.81 18.70 10.70
C LYS A 263 21.58 19.85 11.66
N GLU A 264 22.26 20.98 11.42
CA GLU A 264 22.09 22.23 12.19
C GLU A 264 22.24 22.02 13.71
N GLY A 265 23.18 21.16 14.11
CA GLY A 265 23.45 20.85 15.51
C GLY A 265 22.49 19.87 16.17
N ARG A 266 21.54 19.32 15.41
CA ARG A 266 20.66 18.22 15.85
C ARG A 266 21.13 16.92 15.25
N PHE A 267 21.18 15.87 16.03
CA PHE A 267 21.66 14.59 15.54
C PHE A 267 20.72 13.44 15.85
N ALA A 268 20.73 12.48 14.96
CA ALA A 268 20.07 11.18 15.09
C ALA A 268 21.11 10.08 14.93
N SER A 269 21.13 9.10 15.84
CA SER A 269 22.07 7.99 15.81
C SER A 269 21.32 6.66 15.81
N PHE A 270 21.87 5.68 15.06
CA PHE A 270 21.24 4.38 14.86
C PHE A 270 22.26 3.26 15.04
N SER A 271 21.88 2.21 15.76
CA SER A 271 22.73 1.05 16.04
C SER A 271 22.56 -0.02 14.96
N PHE A 272 23.64 -0.72 14.66
CA PHE A 272 23.60 -1.94 13.88
C PHE A 272 22.83 -3.06 14.60
N GLY A 273 22.36 -4.05 13.85
CA GLY A 273 21.58 -5.17 14.38
C GLY A 273 20.14 -4.84 14.72
N LYS A 274 19.63 -3.66 14.31
CA LYS A 274 18.28 -3.19 14.64
C LYS A 274 17.44 -2.84 13.44
N ILE A 275 16.13 -2.97 13.62
CA ILE A 275 15.07 -2.57 12.69
C ILE A 275 14.35 -1.36 13.30
N TYR A 276 14.44 -0.21 12.64
CA TYR A 276 13.80 1.03 13.06
C TYR A 276 12.52 1.28 12.26
N GLY A 277 11.38 1.36 12.96
CA GLY A 277 10.12 1.83 12.39
C GLY A 277 10.06 3.35 12.38
N ILE A 278 9.85 3.97 11.22
CA ILE A 278 9.72 5.43 11.11
C ILE A 278 8.25 5.76 10.88
N VAL A 279 7.66 6.52 11.81
CA VAL A 279 6.25 6.87 11.81
C VAL A 279 6.04 8.39 11.72
N GLY A 280 4.84 8.81 11.39
CA GLY A 280 4.42 10.21 11.27
C GLY A 280 3.38 10.40 10.17
N GLU A 281 2.74 11.56 10.13
CA GLU A 281 1.70 11.89 9.14
C GLU A 281 2.25 11.94 7.71
N ASN A 282 1.35 11.85 6.72
CA ASN A 282 1.73 12.02 5.32
C ASN A 282 2.24 13.44 5.05
N GLY A 283 3.22 13.56 4.17
CA GLY A 283 3.85 14.84 3.87
C GLY A 283 4.94 15.30 4.84
N MET A 284 5.13 14.64 6.00
CA MET A 284 6.18 15.00 6.97
C MET A 284 7.62 14.64 6.53
N GLY A 285 7.80 14.11 5.32
CA GLY A 285 9.13 13.87 4.77
C GLY A 285 9.76 12.52 5.09
N LYS A 286 8.99 11.50 5.53
CA LYS A 286 9.50 10.14 5.83
C LYS A 286 10.29 9.53 4.66
N SER A 287 9.70 9.44 3.48
CA SER A 287 10.37 8.92 2.27
C SER A 287 11.56 9.79 1.84
N THR A 288 11.45 11.10 2.01
CA THR A 288 12.54 12.05 1.76
C THR A 288 13.72 11.79 2.71
N PHE A 289 13.46 11.52 3.99
CA PHE A 289 14.49 11.14 4.94
C PHE A 289 15.20 9.85 4.52
N LEU A 290 14.48 8.80 4.16
CA LEU A 290 15.08 7.57 3.65
C LEU A 290 15.99 7.85 2.44
N ARG A 291 15.52 8.65 1.46
CA ARG A 291 16.32 9.02 0.28
C ARG A 291 17.56 9.84 0.61
N LYS A 292 17.48 10.73 1.58
CA LYS A 292 18.62 11.51 2.06
C LYS A 292 19.63 10.63 2.78
N LEU A 293 19.17 9.79 3.70
CA LEU A 293 20.02 8.89 4.47
C LEU A 293 20.71 7.85 3.58
N SER A 294 20.01 7.30 2.59
CA SER A 294 20.57 6.38 1.58
C SER A 294 21.54 7.05 0.60
N GLY A 295 21.54 8.37 0.50
CA GLY A 295 22.34 9.13 -0.47
C GLY A 295 21.69 9.26 -1.86
N LEU A 296 20.44 8.88 -2.04
CA LEU A 296 19.72 9.12 -3.31
C LEU A 296 19.46 10.62 -3.51
N GLU A 297 19.16 11.33 -2.45
CA GLU A 297 18.90 12.77 -2.47
C GLU A 297 20.03 13.54 -1.76
N LYS A 298 20.37 14.74 -2.27
CA LYS A 298 21.33 15.64 -1.62
C LYS A 298 20.60 16.49 -0.58
N GLU A 299 21.26 16.72 0.55
CA GLU A 299 20.82 17.68 1.54
C GLU A 299 21.96 18.62 1.88
N LYS A 300 21.71 19.93 1.79
CA LYS A 300 22.68 20.96 2.18
C LYS A 300 22.70 21.07 3.71
N GLY A 301 23.90 21.23 4.30
CA GLY A 301 24.06 21.45 5.73
C GLY A 301 23.84 20.22 6.60
N SER A 302 23.77 19.01 6.00
CA SER A 302 23.72 17.76 6.75
C SER A 302 25.01 16.97 6.63
N HIS A 303 25.40 16.31 7.73
CA HIS A 303 26.55 15.44 7.83
C HIS A 303 26.11 14.03 8.19
N PHE A 304 26.72 13.06 7.56
CA PHE A 304 26.44 11.64 7.78
C PHE A 304 27.76 10.96 8.14
N SER A 305 27.81 10.30 9.27
CA SER A 305 29.00 9.58 9.70
C SER A 305 28.68 8.16 10.13
N LEU A 306 29.66 7.28 9.93
CA LEU A 306 29.63 5.90 10.38
C LEU A 306 30.91 5.65 11.20
N TYR A 307 30.77 5.27 12.47
CA TYR A 307 31.88 5.18 13.41
C TYR A 307 32.74 6.46 13.38
N GLU A 308 32.09 7.63 13.52
CA GLU A 308 32.70 8.97 13.47
C GLU A 308 33.35 9.38 12.14
N LYS A 309 33.43 8.48 11.16
CA LYS A 309 33.96 8.78 9.83
C LYS A 309 32.85 9.31 8.92
N GLU A 310 33.07 10.50 8.37
CA GLU A 310 32.09 11.14 7.47
C GLU A 310 31.88 10.31 6.20
N LEU A 311 30.62 10.15 5.79
CA LEU A 311 30.20 9.44 4.60
C LEU A 311 29.78 10.40 3.48
N SER A 312 30.49 10.39 2.38
CA SER A 312 30.06 11.05 1.14
C SER A 312 28.77 10.43 0.60
N LYS A 313 28.04 11.20 -0.21
CA LYS A 313 26.85 10.69 -0.95
C LYS A 313 27.12 9.36 -1.66
N LYS A 314 28.30 9.25 -2.35
CA LYS A 314 28.69 8.06 -3.11
C LYS A 314 28.92 6.84 -2.21
N GLN A 315 29.50 7.02 -1.04
CA GLN A 315 29.70 5.96 -0.06
C GLN A 315 28.38 5.50 0.54
N ARG A 316 27.47 6.43 0.87
CA ARG A 316 26.11 6.07 1.35
C ARG A 316 25.34 5.23 0.32
N LEU A 317 25.33 5.65 -0.95
CA LEU A 317 24.71 4.88 -2.02
C LEU A 317 25.32 3.48 -2.17
N ALA A 318 26.63 3.34 -2.01
CA ALA A 318 27.31 2.05 -2.10
C ALA A 318 26.96 1.11 -0.92
N LEU A 319 26.66 1.67 0.27
CA LEU A 319 26.28 0.92 1.46
C LEU A 319 24.79 0.64 1.56
N SER A 320 23.96 1.22 0.67
CA SER A 320 22.50 1.23 0.79
C SER A 320 21.81 0.34 -0.23
N ALA A 321 20.69 -0.26 0.20
CA ALA A 321 19.69 -0.88 -0.66
C ALA A 321 18.31 -0.38 -0.26
N MET A 322 17.42 -0.11 -1.22
CA MET A 322 16.13 0.52 -0.94
C MET A 322 14.99 -0.13 -1.73
N VAL A 323 13.86 -0.36 -1.06
CA VAL A 323 12.54 -0.59 -1.68
C VAL A 323 11.79 0.73 -1.67
N MET A 324 11.40 1.20 -2.85
CA MET A 324 10.62 2.42 -3.02
C MET A 324 9.13 2.14 -2.84
N GLN A 325 8.35 3.16 -2.48
CA GLN A 325 6.89 3.08 -2.36
C GLN A 325 6.24 2.63 -3.69
N ASP A 326 6.69 3.16 -4.83
CA ASP A 326 6.25 2.74 -6.16
C ASP A 326 7.28 1.79 -6.77
N VAL A 327 7.09 0.50 -6.56
CA VAL A 327 8.01 -0.55 -7.02
C VAL A 327 8.08 -0.68 -8.54
N ASN A 328 7.11 -0.16 -9.30
CA ASN A 328 7.16 -0.18 -10.75
C ASN A 328 8.33 0.66 -11.31
N GLN A 329 8.85 1.60 -10.53
CA GLN A 329 9.98 2.45 -10.91
C GLN A 329 11.34 1.80 -10.66
N GLN A 330 11.39 0.57 -10.12
CA GLN A 330 12.64 -0.09 -9.78
C GLN A 330 12.76 -1.53 -10.28
N LEU A 331 11.79 -2.03 -11.05
CA LEU A 331 11.80 -3.35 -11.66
C LEU A 331 12.11 -3.21 -13.15
N PHE A 332 13.27 -3.73 -13.57
CA PHE A 332 13.84 -3.53 -14.92
C PHE A 332 14.21 -4.84 -15.62
N GLY A 333 14.23 -5.99 -14.93
CA GLY A 333 14.57 -7.28 -15.50
C GLY A 333 13.51 -7.79 -16.48
N ASP A 334 13.93 -8.61 -17.43
CA ASP A 334 13.02 -9.29 -18.36
C ASP A 334 12.34 -10.52 -17.72
N SER A 335 12.87 -10.99 -16.58
CA SER A 335 12.29 -12.04 -15.75
C SER A 335 12.45 -11.73 -14.26
N VAL A 336 11.64 -12.39 -13.43
CA VAL A 336 11.78 -12.36 -11.94
C VAL A 336 13.19 -12.81 -11.54
N GLU A 337 13.73 -13.82 -12.21
CA GLU A 337 15.07 -14.34 -11.94
C GLU A 337 16.16 -13.34 -12.26
N GLU A 338 16.07 -12.67 -13.42
CA GLU A 338 17.00 -11.63 -13.84
C GLU A 338 16.95 -10.41 -12.92
N GLU A 339 15.74 -9.98 -12.50
CA GLU A 339 15.58 -8.87 -11.56
C GLU A 339 16.38 -9.09 -10.27
N MET A 340 16.44 -10.33 -9.77
CA MET A 340 17.24 -10.65 -8.59
C MET A 340 18.74 -10.42 -8.83
N GLU A 341 19.25 -10.62 -10.05
CA GLU A 341 20.69 -10.50 -10.36
C GLU A 341 21.12 -9.04 -10.65
N LEU A 342 20.20 -8.20 -11.14
CA LEU A 342 20.53 -6.82 -11.54
C LEU A 342 21.23 -6.02 -10.42
N GLY A 343 20.82 -6.23 -9.17
CA GLY A 343 21.39 -5.57 -8.01
C GLY A 343 22.86 -5.96 -7.71
N LYS A 344 23.30 -7.14 -8.16
CA LYS A 344 24.66 -7.66 -7.91
C LYS A 344 25.69 -7.22 -8.96
N THR A 345 25.28 -7.11 -10.22
CA THR A 345 26.22 -6.89 -11.33
C THR A 345 26.93 -5.53 -11.29
N GLY A 346 26.29 -4.51 -10.73
CA GLY A 346 26.86 -3.15 -10.61
C GLY A 346 27.88 -2.97 -9.48
N LYS A 347 27.89 -3.86 -8.47
CA LYS A 347 28.66 -3.65 -7.20
C LYS A 347 29.96 -4.47 -7.09
N LYS A 348 30.14 -5.56 -7.85
CA LYS A 348 31.35 -6.41 -7.74
C LYS A 348 32.69 -5.66 -7.99
N ARG A 349 32.66 -4.57 -8.78
CA ARG A 349 33.86 -3.75 -9.03
C ARG A 349 34.12 -2.64 -7.99
N SER A 350 33.12 -2.22 -7.21
CA SER A 350 33.23 -1.03 -6.37
C SER A 350 33.44 -1.31 -4.88
N LEU A 351 32.99 -2.46 -4.37
CA LEU A 351 33.08 -2.75 -2.92
C LEU A 351 34.48 -3.24 -2.51
N LYS A 352 35.19 -4.02 -3.34
CA LYS A 352 36.57 -4.45 -3.03
C LYS A 352 37.57 -3.27 -2.99
N GLU A 353 37.40 -2.27 -3.86
CA GLU A 353 38.28 -1.11 -3.92
C GLU A 353 37.94 0.01 -2.92
N ARG A 354 36.77 -0.06 -2.25
CA ARG A 354 36.23 1.02 -1.40
C ARG A 354 36.03 0.64 0.07
N SER A 355 35.95 -0.63 0.39
CA SER A 355 35.91 -1.12 1.78
C SER A 355 37.29 -1.13 2.45
N GLU A 356 38.36 -1.08 1.71
CA GLU A 356 39.75 -1.04 2.23
C GLU A 356 40.08 0.22 3.03
N GLY A 357 39.20 1.22 3.06
CA GLY A 357 39.35 2.44 3.88
C GLY A 357 38.41 2.58 5.06
N ILE A 358 37.50 1.63 5.31
CA ILE A 358 36.48 1.68 6.40
C ILE A 358 36.56 0.40 7.25
N ILE A 359 37.76 -0.12 7.51
CA ILE A 359 37.98 -1.26 8.40
C ILE A 359 38.15 -0.75 9.81
N ASP A 360 37.40 -1.35 10.75
CA ASP A 360 37.55 -1.19 12.20
C ASP A 360 38.97 -1.50 12.63
N GLU A 361 39.57 -0.62 13.43
CA GLU A 361 40.92 -0.81 14.00
C GLU A 361 41.03 -1.96 15.03
N ARG A 362 39.98 -2.74 15.20
CA ARG A 362 40.00 -3.99 15.95
C ARG A 362 40.35 -5.14 15.05
N GLY A 363 41.62 -5.26 14.69
CA GLY A 363 42.21 -6.35 13.95
C GLY A 363 42.02 -7.73 14.61
N ASN A 364 40.81 -8.25 14.58
CA ASN A 364 40.54 -9.64 14.98
C ASN A 364 40.22 -10.47 13.72
N GLU A 365 41.25 -11.08 13.18
CA GLU A 365 41.20 -12.11 12.13
C GLU A 365 40.66 -13.46 12.60
N GLN A 366 39.82 -13.51 13.62
CA GLN A 366 39.24 -14.79 14.12
C GLN A 366 37.72 -14.68 14.12
N ASN A 367 37.10 -14.84 12.95
CA ASN A 367 35.90 -15.66 12.71
C ASN A 367 35.49 -15.55 11.23
N LYS A 368 36.13 -16.36 10.38
CA LYS A 368 35.63 -16.66 9.03
C LYS A 368 34.44 -17.63 9.13
N LEU A 369 33.36 -17.23 9.81
CA LEU A 369 32.03 -17.70 9.50
C LEU A 369 31.62 -16.97 8.23
N LYS A 370 31.62 -17.66 7.08
CA LYS A 370 31.03 -17.16 5.85
C LYS A 370 29.64 -16.68 6.20
N PRO A 371 29.30 -15.38 6.00
CA PRO A 371 27.97 -14.92 6.27
C PRO A 371 27.01 -15.72 5.36
N HIS A 372 26.07 -16.43 5.96
CA HIS A 372 24.99 -17.10 5.23
C HIS A 372 24.14 -16.00 4.61
N HIS A 373 24.48 -15.58 3.39
CA HIS A 373 23.56 -14.80 2.58
C HIS A 373 22.43 -15.72 2.17
N ALA A 374 21.18 -15.33 2.42
CA ALA A 374 20.06 -16.07 1.88
C ALA A 374 20.25 -16.19 0.36
N THR A 375 20.10 -17.40 -0.15
CA THR A 375 20.22 -17.64 -1.58
C THR A 375 19.03 -17.00 -2.32
N LYS A 376 19.18 -16.82 -3.62
CA LYS A 376 18.09 -16.33 -4.48
C LYS A 376 16.86 -17.22 -4.35
N GLU A 377 17.07 -18.52 -4.38
CA GLU A 377 16.03 -19.55 -4.27
C GLU A 377 15.30 -19.49 -2.92
N GLU A 378 16.04 -19.31 -1.82
CA GLU A 378 15.44 -19.14 -0.49
C GLU A 378 14.57 -17.89 -0.40
N LEU A 379 15.01 -16.75 -0.93
CA LEU A 379 14.24 -15.51 -0.93
C LEU A 379 12.98 -15.62 -1.80
N LEU A 380 13.10 -16.18 -3.01
CA LEU A 380 11.95 -16.40 -3.90
C LEU A 380 10.94 -17.37 -3.28
N SER A 381 11.42 -18.43 -2.64
CA SER A 381 10.57 -19.40 -1.94
C SER A 381 9.87 -18.78 -0.73
N ALA A 382 10.63 -18.08 0.13
CA ALA A 382 10.09 -17.39 1.30
C ALA A 382 8.98 -16.41 0.96
N LEU A 383 9.06 -15.77 -0.22
CA LEU A 383 8.09 -14.77 -0.69
C LEU A 383 7.04 -15.36 -1.64
N GLY A 384 7.08 -16.68 -1.92
CA GLY A 384 6.11 -17.37 -2.78
C GLY A 384 6.19 -16.94 -4.24
N LEU A 385 7.40 -16.73 -4.75
CA LEU A 385 7.68 -16.28 -6.12
C LEU A 385 8.35 -17.36 -6.99
N SER A 386 8.75 -18.51 -6.42
CA SER A 386 9.50 -19.56 -7.13
C SER A 386 8.83 -20.06 -8.41
N ALA A 387 7.49 -20.20 -8.40
CA ALA A 387 6.71 -20.60 -9.59
C ALA A 387 6.59 -19.52 -10.66
N LEU A 388 7.08 -18.30 -10.38
CA LEU A 388 6.96 -17.12 -11.26
C LEU A 388 8.31 -16.66 -11.80
N LYS A 389 9.38 -17.43 -11.56
CA LYS A 389 10.78 -17.03 -11.85
C LYS A 389 11.02 -16.60 -13.29
N ASP A 390 10.34 -17.24 -14.26
CA ASP A 390 10.47 -16.99 -15.69
C ASP A 390 9.51 -15.91 -16.22
N ARG A 391 8.64 -15.36 -15.35
CA ARG A 391 7.68 -14.31 -15.76
C ARG A 391 8.33 -12.94 -15.77
N HIS A 392 7.89 -12.12 -16.73
CA HIS A 392 8.26 -10.71 -16.77
C HIS A 392 7.70 -9.97 -15.54
N PRO A 393 8.48 -9.16 -14.81
CA PRO A 393 8.03 -8.46 -13.60
C PRO A 393 6.75 -7.64 -13.79
N MET A 394 6.57 -7.01 -14.95
CA MET A 394 5.36 -6.21 -15.22
C MET A 394 4.09 -7.04 -15.36
N SER A 395 4.18 -8.34 -15.61
CA SER A 395 3.02 -9.27 -15.65
C SER A 395 2.55 -9.70 -14.25
N LEU A 396 3.29 -9.36 -13.21
CA LEU A 396 2.97 -9.71 -11.83
C LEU A 396 1.88 -8.80 -11.24
N SER A 397 1.11 -9.32 -10.29
CA SER A 397 0.20 -8.48 -9.49
C SER A 397 0.99 -7.48 -8.63
N GLY A 398 0.34 -6.39 -8.17
CA GLY A 398 0.97 -5.37 -7.33
C GLY A 398 1.69 -5.95 -6.10
N GLY A 399 1.04 -6.85 -5.35
CA GLY A 399 1.65 -7.52 -4.21
C GLY A 399 2.80 -8.48 -4.59
N GLN A 400 2.76 -9.11 -5.77
CA GLN A 400 3.88 -9.93 -6.27
C GLN A 400 5.07 -9.04 -6.65
N LYS A 401 4.85 -7.92 -7.32
CA LYS A 401 5.88 -6.92 -7.65
C LYS A 401 6.56 -6.39 -6.39
N GLN A 402 5.78 -6.10 -5.36
CA GLN A 402 6.32 -5.60 -4.09
C GLN A 402 7.19 -6.65 -3.39
N ARG A 403 6.74 -7.92 -3.38
CA ARG A 403 7.55 -9.02 -2.84
C ARG A 403 8.82 -9.25 -3.67
N LEU A 404 8.77 -9.09 -5.00
CA LEU A 404 9.96 -9.20 -5.85
C LEU A 404 10.97 -8.08 -5.56
N ALA A 405 10.53 -6.84 -5.49
CA ALA A 405 11.39 -5.71 -5.13
C ALA A 405 12.05 -5.90 -3.76
N LEU A 406 11.30 -6.44 -2.78
CA LEU A 406 11.84 -6.78 -1.47
C LEU A 406 12.91 -7.89 -1.56
N ALA A 407 12.63 -8.97 -2.30
CA ALA A 407 13.59 -10.06 -2.51
C ALA A 407 14.88 -9.56 -3.16
N ALA A 408 14.76 -8.82 -4.27
CA ALA A 408 15.90 -8.24 -4.99
C ALA A 408 16.71 -7.27 -4.12
N THR A 409 16.05 -6.49 -3.27
CA THR A 409 16.72 -5.59 -2.31
C THR A 409 17.47 -6.36 -1.24
N LEU A 410 16.87 -7.37 -0.62
CA LEU A 410 17.51 -8.20 0.42
C LEU A 410 18.66 -9.06 -0.12
N TYR A 411 18.63 -9.39 -1.41
CA TYR A 411 19.69 -10.14 -2.08
C TYR A 411 20.95 -9.32 -2.32
N GLN A 412 20.88 -7.99 -2.18
CA GLN A 412 22.04 -7.10 -2.34
C GLN A 412 22.98 -7.16 -1.13
N GLU A 413 24.27 -6.98 -1.41
CA GLU A 413 25.30 -6.77 -0.39
C GLU A 413 25.26 -5.32 0.08
N ALA A 414 24.47 -5.02 1.13
CA ALA A 414 24.33 -3.70 1.72
C ALA A 414 24.39 -3.77 3.24
N LYS A 415 24.70 -2.63 3.87
CA LYS A 415 24.68 -2.47 5.35
C LYS A 415 23.45 -1.70 5.80
N LEU A 416 22.94 -0.79 4.97
CA LEU A 416 21.81 0.07 5.25
C LEU A 416 20.66 -0.31 4.32
N PHE A 417 19.57 -0.77 4.87
CA PHE A 417 18.38 -1.18 4.13
C PHE A 417 17.22 -0.24 4.42
N PHE A 418 16.55 0.21 3.39
CA PHE A 418 15.47 1.16 3.46
C PHE A 418 14.22 0.58 2.81
N PHE A 419 13.11 0.57 3.54
CA PHE A 419 11.83 0.04 3.08
C PHE A 419 10.75 1.11 3.21
N ASP A 420 10.23 1.59 2.09
CA ASP A 420 9.19 2.62 2.04
C ASP A 420 7.84 1.95 1.74
N GLU A 421 6.98 1.84 2.74
CA GLU A 421 5.67 1.18 2.72
C GLU A 421 5.70 -0.26 2.16
N PRO A 422 6.51 -1.18 2.69
CA PRO A 422 6.77 -2.50 2.09
C PRO A 422 5.56 -3.45 2.12
N THR A 423 4.51 -3.15 2.91
CA THR A 423 3.32 -4.01 3.08
C THR A 423 2.02 -3.36 2.63
N SER A 424 2.08 -2.23 1.90
CA SER A 424 0.89 -1.55 1.41
C SER A 424 0.01 -2.48 0.55
N GLY A 425 -1.30 -2.50 0.83
CA GLY A 425 -2.28 -3.34 0.09
C GLY A 425 -2.09 -4.85 0.28
N MET A 426 -1.42 -5.31 1.35
CA MET A 426 -1.21 -6.73 1.60
C MET A 426 -2.17 -7.29 2.64
N ASP A 427 -2.56 -8.55 2.44
CA ASP A 427 -3.27 -9.35 3.43
C ASP A 427 -2.40 -9.69 4.65
N GLN A 428 -3.02 -10.23 5.70
CA GLN A 428 -2.34 -10.61 6.94
C GLN A 428 -1.22 -11.62 6.72
N LYS A 429 -1.45 -12.62 5.86
CA LYS A 429 -0.51 -13.72 5.60
C LYS A 429 0.76 -13.23 4.92
N ASN A 430 0.62 -12.38 3.89
CA ASN A 430 1.76 -11.79 3.18
C ASN A 430 2.50 -10.78 4.06
N MET A 431 1.79 -9.97 4.84
CA MET A 431 2.38 -9.04 5.81
C MET A 431 3.25 -9.79 6.84
N LEU A 432 2.74 -10.85 7.47
CA LEU A 432 3.49 -11.68 8.43
C LEU A 432 4.69 -12.39 7.78
N ARG A 433 4.54 -12.81 6.51
CA ARG A 433 5.63 -13.42 5.75
C ARG A 433 6.79 -12.44 5.56
N ILE A 434 6.48 -11.18 5.19
CA ILE A 434 7.48 -10.13 5.07
C ILE A 434 8.11 -9.81 6.44
N ALA A 435 7.32 -9.68 7.49
CA ALA A 435 7.84 -9.40 8.83
C ALA A 435 8.85 -10.47 9.29
N ARG A 436 8.51 -11.75 9.12
CA ARG A 436 9.41 -12.88 9.44
C ARG A 436 10.69 -12.83 8.60
N LEU A 437 10.57 -12.56 7.30
CA LEU A 437 11.73 -12.47 6.42
C LEU A 437 12.67 -11.34 6.83
N LEU A 438 12.15 -10.14 7.12
CA LEU A 438 12.97 -9.01 7.57
C LEU A 438 13.64 -9.30 8.90
N LYS A 439 12.93 -9.90 9.87
CA LYS A 439 13.52 -10.34 11.14
C LYS A 439 14.65 -11.38 10.95
N SER A 440 14.50 -12.30 10.01
CA SER A 440 15.56 -13.28 9.73
C SER A 440 16.73 -12.71 8.93
N ALA A 441 16.52 -11.60 8.22
CA ALA A 441 17.54 -10.96 7.38
C ALA A 441 18.38 -9.91 8.14
N ILE A 442 17.92 -9.44 9.32
CA ILE A 442 18.71 -8.52 10.15
C ILE A 442 19.90 -9.25 10.76
N ARG A 443 21.05 -8.61 10.79
CA ARG A 443 22.31 -9.12 11.34
C ARG A 443 23.06 -7.97 12.02
N GLU A 444 24.05 -8.30 12.83
CA GLU A 444 24.88 -7.35 13.58
C GLU A 444 25.60 -6.31 12.70
N ASP A 445 25.76 -6.58 11.40
CA ASP A 445 26.38 -5.68 10.43
C ASP A 445 25.38 -4.90 9.56
N ARG A 446 24.05 -4.95 9.88
CA ARG A 446 22.99 -4.30 9.11
C ARG A 446 22.12 -3.39 9.96
N ILE A 447 21.60 -2.34 9.35
CA ILE A 447 20.52 -1.49 9.91
C ILE A 447 19.36 -1.48 8.93
N PHE A 448 18.15 -1.71 9.41
CA PHE A 448 16.95 -1.60 8.61
C PHE A 448 16.12 -0.40 9.05
N PHE A 449 15.68 0.40 8.08
CA PHE A 449 14.76 1.51 8.27
C PHE A 449 13.47 1.21 7.50
N ILE A 450 12.35 1.21 8.22
CA ILE A 450 11.04 0.88 7.66
C ILE A 450 10.10 2.06 7.89
N VAL A 451 9.67 2.71 6.82
CA VAL A 451 8.54 3.65 6.86
C VAL A 451 7.28 2.84 6.64
N SER A 452 6.33 2.91 7.54
CA SER A 452 5.01 2.29 7.35
C SER A 452 3.93 2.95 8.19
N HIS A 453 2.72 2.99 7.63
CA HIS A 453 1.46 3.32 8.32
C HIS A 453 0.74 2.07 8.85
N ASP A 454 1.29 0.89 8.63
CA ASP A 454 0.78 -0.37 9.13
C ASP A 454 1.37 -0.67 10.50
N TYR A 455 0.71 -0.18 11.56
CA TYR A 455 1.17 -0.38 12.93
C TYR A 455 1.19 -1.86 13.34
N ALA A 456 0.29 -2.69 12.79
CA ALA A 456 0.34 -4.13 13.02
C ALA A 456 1.60 -4.76 12.44
N PHE A 457 2.04 -4.30 11.27
CA PHE A 457 3.30 -4.74 10.68
C PHE A 457 4.52 -4.26 11.48
N LEU A 458 4.56 -2.98 11.85
CA LEU A 458 5.66 -2.44 12.65
C LEU A 458 5.79 -3.15 13.98
N GLN A 459 4.67 -3.45 14.67
CA GLN A 459 4.65 -4.20 15.93
C GLN A 459 5.27 -5.60 15.78
N GLU A 460 5.12 -6.21 14.60
CA GLU A 460 5.70 -7.53 14.32
C GLU A 460 7.18 -7.47 13.96
N VAL A 461 7.69 -6.37 13.40
CA VAL A 461 9.01 -6.37 12.76
C VAL A 461 10.03 -5.44 13.42
N ALA A 462 9.63 -4.29 13.93
CA ALA A 462 10.57 -3.26 14.41
C ALA A 462 11.01 -3.50 15.86
N ASP A 463 12.23 -3.09 16.16
CA ASP A 463 12.80 -3.11 17.51
C ASP A 463 12.56 -1.80 18.24
N GLU A 464 12.62 -0.68 17.51
CA GLU A 464 12.40 0.68 18.04
C GLU A 464 11.58 1.50 17.03
N VAL A 465 10.82 2.48 17.53
CA VAL A 465 10.04 3.41 16.72
C VAL A 465 10.59 4.83 16.84
N VAL A 466 10.71 5.48 15.68
CA VAL A 466 11.19 6.86 15.54
C VAL A 466 10.07 7.72 14.94
N GLU A 467 9.60 8.71 15.67
CA GLU A 467 8.74 9.73 15.07
C GLU A 467 9.55 10.67 14.19
N ILE A 468 9.13 10.88 12.93
CA ILE A 468 9.84 11.73 11.97
C ILE A 468 9.99 13.17 12.45
N CYS A 469 9.09 13.69 13.29
CA CYS A 469 9.17 15.01 13.89
C CYS A 469 10.37 15.16 14.83
N LEU A 470 10.79 14.09 15.52
CA LEU A 470 11.95 14.10 16.39
C LEU A 470 13.27 14.22 15.61
N LEU A 471 13.27 13.79 14.36
CA LEU A 471 14.42 13.90 13.47
C LEU A 471 14.60 15.31 12.90
N ASN A 472 13.61 16.17 13.04
CA ASN A 472 13.58 17.61 12.69
C ASN A 472 14.14 17.95 11.29
N ILE A 473 13.73 17.17 10.29
CA ILE A 473 14.26 17.21 8.93
C ILE A 473 13.37 18.07 8.03
N GLY A 474 13.20 19.32 8.37
CA GLY A 474 12.47 20.30 7.57
C GLY A 474 11.50 21.09 8.43
N GLY A 475 11.54 22.40 8.31
CA GLY A 475 10.85 23.42 9.08
C GLY A 475 9.33 23.30 9.24
N PHE A 476 8.86 22.24 9.85
CA PHE A 476 7.46 22.10 10.28
C PHE A 476 7.38 22.30 11.79
N GLN A 477 6.51 23.23 12.19
CA GLN A 477 6.19 23.51 13.58
C GLN A 477 5.56 22.27 14.23
N SER A 478 6.01 21.99 15.46
CA SER A 478 5.52 20.94 16.33
C SER A 478 4.00 21.01 16.52
N GLY A 479 3.30 19.99 16.05
CA GLY A 479 1.90 19.74 16.39
C GLY A 479 1.76 18.39 17.08
N SER A 480 1.59 18.44 18.39
CA SER A 480 1.03 17.42 19.31
C SER A 480 1.55 15.97 19.24
N ASN A 481 2.09 15.52 20.38
CA ASN A 481 2.41 14.14 20.73
C ASN A 481 1.32 13.14 20.29
N LEU A 482 1.64 12.28 19.32
CA LEU A 482 0.76 11.24 18.78
C LEU A 482 0.67 9.98 19.67
N LEU A 483 1.55 9.82 20.65
CA LEU A 483 1.61 8.62 21.50
C LEU A 483 0.57 8.57 22.62
N ASN A 484 -0.21 9.67 22.84
CA ASN A 484 -1.23 9.74 23.89
C ASN A 484 -2.66 9.99 23.38
N ARG A 485 -2.98 9.61 22.14
CA ARG A 485 -4.38 9.64 21.65
C ARG A 485 -4.86 8.32 21.07
#